data_d3c3e1b38cb8247d578dde8113f853ee
#
_entry.id   d3c3e1b38cb8247d578dde8113f853ee
#
_cell.length_a   1.000
_cell.length_b   1.000
_cell.length_c   1.000
_cell.angle_alpha   90.00
_cell.angle_beta   90.00
_cell.angle_gamma   90.00
#
_symmetry.space_group_name_H-M   'P 1'
#
loop_
_entity.id
_entity.type
_entity.pdbx_description
1 polymer ?
#
loop_
_entity_poly.entity_id
_entity_poly.type
_entity_poly.pdbx_seq_one_letter_code
_entity_poly.pdbx_strand_id
1 'polypeptide(L)'
;MVQVNNTDAEGRLLLGDLLWYAQLHFKPKRIFDLATLTGAIIIALGKEYAGVFSNNDKFCNEFLNVCKKSNEKAWRLPLDQKFGDALSSSVSDLTNVGGSQGSSIIAAMFLNNFVKKEMPWIHLDIAGVAKNTETTFSRNGATAWGVVSLFEYLREFS
;
A
#
# COMPACT_ATOMS: atom_id res chain seq x y z
N MET A 1 -13.45 3.10 16.41
CA MET A 1 -14.57 2.73 15.48
C MET A 1 -14.35 3.37 14.13
N VAL A 2 -14.85 2.75 13.04
CA VAL A 2 -14.76 3.30 11.67
C VAL A 2 -16.17 3.50 11.11
N GLN A 3 -16.45 4.68 10.60
CA GLN A 3 -17.67 4.97 9.86
C GLN A 3 -17.51 4.50 8.42
N VAL A 4 -18.40 3.62 7.95
CA VAL A 4 -18.38 3.12 6.57
C VAL A 4 -19.29 3.99 5.71
N ASN A 5 -18.69 4.89 4.93
CA ASN A 5 -19.37 5.78 4.00
C ASN A 5 -19.39 5.24 2.56
N ASN A 6 -18.51 4.27 2.25
CA ASN A 6 -18.45 3.62 0.96
C ASN A 6 -18.17 2.13 1.15
N THR A 7 -19.07 1.28 0.72
CA THR A 7 -18.95 -0.18 0.82
C THR A 7 -17.94 -0.76 -0.15
N ASP A 8 -17.62 -0.10 -1.25
CA ASP A 8 -16.59 -0.52 -2.22
C ASP A 8 -15.14 -0.21 -1.72
N ALA A 9 -15.01 0.41 -0.54
CA ALA A 9 -13.74 0.63 0.13
C ALA A 9 -13.55 -0.34 1.32
N GLU A 10 -13.92 -1.61 1.14
CA GLU A 10 -13.85 -2.67 2.15
C GLU A 10 -12.43 -3.20 2.33
N GLY A 11 -11.62 -3.24 1.27
CA GLY A 11 -10.28 -3.80 1.29
C GLY A 11 -9.38 -3.17 2.36
N ARG A 12 -9.47 -1.85 2.54
CA ARG A 12 -8.71 -1.14 3.58
C ARG A 12 -9.16 -1.48 5.00
N LEU A 13 -10.44 -1.85 5.20
CA LEU A 13 -10.94 -2.28 6.51
C LEU A 13 -10.31 -3.62 6.90
N LEU A 14 -10.32 -4.59 5.97
CA LEU A 14 -9.69 -5.90 6.16
C LEU A 14 -8.17 -5.75 6.41
N LEU A 15 -7.49 -4.92 5.63
CA LEU A 15 -6.05 -4.67 5.83
C LEU A 15 -5.77 -4.00 7.17
N GLY A 16 -6.60 -3.05 7.61
CA GLY A 16 -6.47 -2.41 8.91
C GLY A 16 -6.52 -3.42 10.05
N ASP A 17 -7.51 -4.33 10.03
CA ASP A 17 -7.63 -5.40 11.00
C ASP A 17 -6.42 -6.34 10.98
N LEU A 18 -5.97 -6.75 9.79
CA LEU A 18 -4.81 -7.63 9.64
C LEU A 18 -3.50 -6.98 10.09
N LEU A 19 -3.29 -5.71 9.78
CA LEU A 19 -2.12 -4.94 10.23
C LEU A 19 -2.07 -4.87 11.75
N TRP A 20 -3.20 -4.56 12.39
CA TRP A 20 -3.29 -4.52 13.84
C TRP A 20 -3.06 -5.89 14.46
N TYR A 21 -3.74 -6.92 13.95
CA TYR A 21 -3.62 -8.30 14.41
C TYR A 21 -2.18 -8.81 14.32
N ALA A 22 -1.50 -8.57 13.18
CA ALA A 22 -0.13 -9.02 12.97
C ALA A 22 0.84 -8.43 14.01
N GLN A 23 0.70 -7.16 14.34
CA GLN A 23 1.54 -6.50 15.34
C GLN A 23 1.33 -7.04 16.75
N LEU A 24 0.09 -7.41 17.10
CA LEU A 24 -0.23 -7.94 18.42
C LEU A 24 0.29 -9.37 18.61
N HIS A 25 0.12 -10.22 17.60
CA HIS A 25 0.34 -11.66 17.74
C HIS A 25 1.72 -12.13 17.26
N PHE A 26 2.29 -11.51 16.22
CA PHE A 26 3.55 -11.98 15.64
C PHE A 26 4.75 -11.10 15.97
N LYS A 27 4.54 -9.89 16.48
CA LYS A 27 5.61 -8.93 16.86
C LYS A 27 6.67 -8.78 15.74
N PRO A 28 6.26 -8.50 14.50
CA PRO A 28 7.18 -8.43 13.38
C PRO A 28 8.19 -7.29 13.57
N LYS A 29 9.36 -7.41 12.97
CA LYS A 29 10.35 -6.31 12.90
C LYS A 29 9.99 -5.27 11.85
N ARG A 30 9.31 -5.69 10.78
CA ARG A 30 8.90 -4.88 9.62
C ARG A 30 7.65 -5.48 9.01
N ILE A 31 6.80 -4.67 8.40
CA ILE A 31 5.58 -5.14 7.74
C ILE A 31 5.57 -4.65 6.30
N PHE A 32 5.28 -5.56 5.39
CA PHE A 32 4.78 -5.26 4.05
C PHE A 32 3.33 -5.71 3.95
N ASP A 33 2.50 -4.89 3.32
CA ASP A 33 1.22 -5.32 2.80
C ASP A 33 1.09 -4.95 1.33
N LEU A 34 0.39 -5.79 0.57
CA LEU A 34 0.15 -5.63 -0.85
C LEU A 34 -1.33 -5.77 -1.12
N ALA A 35 -1.88 -4.81 -1.87
CA ALA A 35 -3.26 -4.89 -2.32
C ALA A 35 -3.45 -4.17 -3.66
N THR A 36 -4.44 -4.60 -4.42
CA THR A 36 -5.02 -3.84 -5.52
C THR A 36 -6.02 -2.85 -4.93
N LEU A 37 -5.50 -1.87 -4.15
CA LEU A 37 -6.34 -1.15 -3.19
C LEU A 37 -7.16 -0.05 -3.84
N THR A 38 -6.58 0.69 -4.81
CA THR A 38 -7.26 1.87 -5.33
C THR A 38 -7.21 1.98 -6.86
N GLY A 39 -8.32 2.40 -7.46
CA GLY A 39 -8.30 2.84 -8.85
C GLY A 39 -7.49 4.12 -9.07
N ALA A 40 -7.33 4.94 -8.03
CA ALA A 40 -6.61 6.21 -8.10
C ALA A 40 -5.11 6.03 -8.36
N ILE A 41 -4.50 4.94 -7.91
CA ILE A 41 -3.09 4.66 -8.21
C ILE A 41 -2.87 4.41 -9.70
N ILE A 42 -3.85 3.80 -10.37
CA ILE A 42 -3.80 3.57 -11.83
C ILE A 42 -3.86 4.90 -12.58
N ILE A 43 -4.66 5.86 -12.09
CA ILE A 43 -4.74 7.20 -12.67
C ILE A 43 -3.40 7.95 -12.48
N ALA A 44 -2.76 7.79 -11.31
CA ALA A 44 -1.51 8.48 -10.98
C ALA A 44 -0.28 7.87 -11.67
N LEU A 45 -0.17 6.54 -11.72
CA LEU A 45 1.05 5.83 -12.13
C LEU A 45 0.85 4.90 -13.33
N GLY A 46 -0.35 4.85 -13.88
CA GLY A 46 -0.69 3.96 -14.99
C GLY A 46 -0.60 2.50 -14.59
N LYS A 47 -0.21 1.67 -15.56
CA LYS A 47 0.04 0.22 -15.38
C LYS A 47 1.53 -0.10 -15.32
N GLU A 48 2.37 0.93 -15.10
CA GLU A 48 3.82 0.83 -15.19
C GLU A 48 4.49 0.75 -13.82
N TYR A 49 3.94 1.41 -12.82
CA TYR A 49 4.54 1.49 -11.48
C TYR A 49 3.56 1.07 -10.40
N ALA A 50 4.04 0.30 -9.43
CA ALA A 50 3.33 0.14 -8.16
C ALA A 50 3.47 1.39 -7.30
N GLY A 51 2.41 1.76 -6.58
CA GLY A 51 2.48 2.81 -5.57
C GLY A 51 3.10 2.30 -4.27
N VAL A 52 4.05 3.04 -3.71
CA VAL A 52 4.71 2.70 -2.45
C VAL A 52 4.42 3.78 -1.43
N PHE A 53 3.92 3.38 -0.27
CA PHE A 53 3.69 4.24 0.88
C PHE A 53 4.43 3.66 2.09
N SER A 54 5.09 4.52 2.86
CA SER A 54 5.85 4.04 4.02
C SER A 54 5.97 5.13 5.08
N ASN A 55 5.90 4.71 6.35
CA ASN A 55 6.16 5.53 7.52
C ASN A 55 7.65 5.56 7.91
N ASN A 56 8.53 4.86 7.16
CA ASN A 56 9.95 4.75 7.47
C ASN A 56 10.81 4.94 6.21
N ASP A 57 11.58 6.03 6.16
CA ASP A 57 12.37 6.40 4.98
C ASP A 57 13.47 5.41 4.67
N LYS A 58 14.18 4.91 5.70
CA LYS A 58 15.25 3.94 5.51
C LYS A 58 14.70 2.65 4.89
N PHE A 59 13.65 2.10 5.47
CA PHE A 59 13.00 0.89 5.01
C PHE A 59 12.48 1.05 3.56
N CYS A 60 11.84 2.18 3.28
CA CYS A 60 11.33 2.49 1.95
C CYS A 60 12.46 2.56 0.90
N ASN A 61 13.55 3.25 1.21
CA ASN A 61 14.69 3.41 0.29
C ASN A 61 15.41 2.09 0.05
N GLU A 62 15.57 1.24 1.08
CA GLU A 62 16.10 -0.11 0.94
C GLU A 62 15.26 -0.91 -0.06
N PHE A 63 13.94 -0.93 0.10
CA PHE A 63 13.04 -1.66 -0.79
C PHE A 63 13.00 -1.09 -2.21
N LEU A 64 12.95 0.23 -2.39
CA LEU A 64 12.98 0.85 -3.72
C LEU A 64 14.28 0.55 -4.49
N ASN A 65 15.41 0.46 -3.78
CA ASN A 65 16.68 0.04 -4.39
C ASN A 65 16.62 -1.42 -4.87
N VAL A 66 15.99 -2.29 -4.10
CA VAL A 66 15.77 -3.69 -4.52
C VAL A 66 14.82 -3.74 -5.72
N CYS A 67 13.72 -3.01 -5.72
CA CYS A 67 12.81 -2.92 -6.86
C CYS A 67 13.53 -2.50 -8.14
N LYS A 68 14.43 -1.51 -8.04
CA LYS A 68 15.25 -1.06 -9.17
C LYS A 68 16.18 -2.16 -9.69
N LYS A 69 16.83 -2.92 -8.80
CA LYS A 69 17.71 -4.05 -9.16
C LYS A 69 16.93 -5.20 -9.81
N SER A 70 15.70 -5.44 -9.33
CA SER A 70 14.80 -6.51 -9.80
C SER A 70 14.00 -6.13 -11.04
N ASN A 71 14.15 -4.89 -11.55
CA ASN A 71 13.36 -4.34 -12.65
C ASN A 71 11.83 -4.37 -12.40
N GLU A 72 11.40 -4.39 -11.15
CA GLU A 72 10.01 -4.21 -10.73
C GLU A 72 9.79 -2.73 -10.41
N LYS A 73 9.13 -2.01 -11.32
CA LYS A 73 8.96 -0.55 -11.22
C LYS A 73 8.05 -0.19 -10.04
N ALA A 74 8.56 0.66 -9.15
CA ALA A 74 7.85 1.16 -7.99
C ALA A 74 8.10 2.66 -7.80
N TRP A 75 7.10 3.40 -7.33
CA TRP A 75 7.21 4.83 -7.09
C TRP A 75 6.62 5.20 -5.73
N ARG A 76 7.40 5.91 -4.93
CA ARG A 76 6.97 6.36 -3.61
C ARG A 76 6.06 7.58 -3.72
N LEU A 77 4.89 7.51 -3.06
CA LEU A 77 4.00 8.64 -2.84
C LEU A 77 4.08 9.09 -1.37
N PRO A 78 3.70 10.33 -1.07
CA PRO A 78 3.78 10.86 0.29
C PRO A 78 2.78 10.19 1.24
N LEU A 79 3.16 10.09 2.53
CA LEU A 79 2.24 9.95 3.66
C LEU A 79 2.24 11.30 4.40
N ASP A 80 1.28 12.16 4.10
CA ASP A 80 1.17 13.49 4.71
C ASP A 80 -0.13 13.58 5.51
N GLN A 81 -0.03 14.08 6.74
CA GLN A 81 -1.16 14.18 7.67
C GLN A 81 -2.34 14.99 7.10
N LYS A 82 -2.08 15.96 6.23
CA LYS A 82 -3.15 16.71 5.56
C LYS A 82 -4.11 15.84 4.75
N PHE A 83 -3.62 14.73 4.19
CA PHE A 83 -4.50 13.74 3.56
C PHE A 83 -5.22 12.87 4.59
N GLY A 84 -4.61 12.64 5.76
CA GLY A 84 -5.24 11.96 6.88
C GLY A 84 -6.41 12.73 7.48
N ASP A 85 -6.36 14.05 7.47
CA ASP A 85 -7.43 14.92 7.98
C ASP A 85 -8.76 14.71 7.23
N ALA A 86 -8.69 14.28 5.96
CA ALA A 86 -9.87 13.92 5.17
C ALA A 86 -10.60 12.66 5.68
N LEU A 87 -9.99 11.90 6.58
CA LEU A 87 -10.58 10.71 7.22
C LEU A 87 -11.29 11.04 8.53
N SER A 88 -11.39 12.31 8.91
CA SER A 88 -12.09 12.71 10.13
C SER A 88 -13.58 12.39 10.05
N SER A 89 -14.17 11.99 11.20
CA SER A 89 -15.58 11.71 11.34
C SER A 89 -16.12 12.42 12.57
N SER A 90 -17.37 12.89 12.49
CA SER A 90 -18.06 13.49 13.64
C SER A 90 -18.70 12.47 14.57
N VAL A 91 -18.78 11.20 14.15
CA VAL A 91 -19.52 10.14 14.86
C VAL A 91 -18.67 8.91 15.19
N SER A 92 -17.43 8.87 14.69
CA SER A 92 -16.48 7.77 14.94
C SER A 92 -15.04 8.28 14.91
N ASP A 93 -14.06 7.41 15.17
CA ASP A 93 -12.64 7.80 15.16
C ASP A 93 -12.16 8.15 13.76
N LEU A 94 -12.66 7.42 12.75
CA LEU A 94 -12.29 7.59 11.34
C LEU A 94 -13.50 7.29 10.44
N THR A 95 -13.46 7.82 9.21
CA THR A 95 -14.27 7.32 8.09
C THR A 95 -13.41 6.48 7.15
N ASN A 96 -14.02 5.51 6.45
CA ASN A 96 -13.26 4.63 5.55
C ASN A 96 -12.89 5.28 4.21
N VAL A 97 -13.43 6.45 3.90
CA VAL A 97 -13.11 7.23 2.69
C VAL A 97 -12.98 8.72 3.01
N GLY A 98 -12.08 9.36 2.31
CA GLY A 98 -11.96 10.81 2.26
C GLY A 98 -12.34 11.36 0.89
N GLY A 99 -12.15 12.46 0.41
CA GLY A 99 -12.47 12.97 -0.93
C GLY A 99 -11.81 12.19 -2.08
N SER A 100 -12.11 12.57 -3.31
CA SER A 100 -11.55 11.95 -4.51
C SER A 100 -10.11 12.35 -4.82
N GLN A 101 -9.69 13.54 -4.36
CA GLN A 101 -8.33 14.05 -4.58
C GLN A 101 -7.32 13.33 -3.68
N GLY A 102 -6.25 12.80 -4.28
CA GLY A 102 -5.24 12.06 -3.52
C GLY A 102 -5.74 10.76 -2.89
N SER A 103 -6.76 10.14 -3.47
CA SER A 103 -7.49 9.03 -2.84
C SER A 103 -6.61 7.81 -2.55
N SER A 104 -5.55 7.53 -3.32
CA SER A 104 -4.58 6.49 -2.99
C SER A 104 -3.74 6.84 -1.75
N ILE A 105 -3.39 8.12 -1.58
CA ILE A 105 -2.68 8.61 -0.40
C ILE A 105 -3.60 8.54 0.83
N ILE A 106 -4.87 8.94 0.68
CA ILE A 106 -5.88 8.86 1.74
C ILE A 106 -6.10 7.40 2.16
N ALA A 107 -6.13 6.45 1.20
CA ALA A 107 -6.23 5.03 1.50
C ALA A 107 -5.02 4.52 2.31
N ALA A 108 -3.82 4.91 1.93
CA ALA A 108 -2.61 4.58 2.69
C ALA A 108 -2.59 5.25 4.08
N MET A 109 -3.05 6.50 4.19
CA MET A 109 -3.21 7.17 5.48
C MET A 109 -4.24 6.48 6.38
N PHE A 110 -5.32 5.93 5.80
CA PHE A 110 -6.25 5.09 6.55
C PHE A 110 -5.52 3.87 7.16
N LEU A 111 -4.75 3.13 6.38
CA LEU A 111 -3.98 1.97 6.85
C LEU A 111 -2.96 2.36 7.92
N ASN A 112 -2.29 3.50 7.75
CA ASN A 112 -1.29 3.99 8.69
C ASN A 112 -1.85 4.21 10.12
N ASN A 113 -3.17 4.46 10.29
CA ASN A 113 -3.80 4.55 11.61
C ASN A 113 -3.84 3.22 12.35
N PHE A 114 -3.67 2.09 11.66
CA PHE A 114 -3.62 0.75 12.24
C PHE A 114 -2.20 0.23 12.44
N VAL A 115 -1.20 1.04 12.10
CA VAL A 115 0.22 0.72 12.28
C VAL A 115 0.78 1.51 13.45
N LYS A 116 1.43 0.84 14.40
CA LYS A 116 2.10 1.51 15.53
C LYS A 116 3.22 2.41 15.00
N LYS A 117 3.39 3.57 15.63
CA LYS A 117 4.33 4.61 15.18
C LYS A 117 5.76 4.09 15.00
N GLU A 118 6.18 3.15 15.85
CA GLU A 118 7.53 2.58 15.84
C GLU A 118 7.69 1.38 14.88
N MET A 119 6.56 0.90 14.30
CA MET A 119 6.57 -0.25 13.41
C MET A 119 6.91 0.18 11.99
N PRO A 120 8.08 -0.20 11.43
CA PRO A 120 8.40 0.08 10.04
C PRO A 120 7.42 -0.65 9.11
N TRP A 121 6.76 0.10 8.25
CA TRP A 121 5.70 -0.39 7.40
C TRP A 121 5.82 0.15 5.97
N ILE A 122 5.54 -0.72 5.01
CA ILE A 122 5.37 -0.39 3.60
C ILE A 122 4.06 -0.98 3.12
N HIS A 123 3.21 -0.11 2.56
CA HIS A 123 2.05 -0.49 1.75
C HIS A 123 2.41 -0.39 0.27
N LEU A 124 2.06 -1.44 -0.49
CA LEU A 124 2.23 -1.53 -1.93
C LEU A 124 0.86 -1.57 -2.61
N ASP A 125 0.45 -0.46 -3.21
CA ASP A 125 -0.75 -0.43 -4.05
C ASP A 125 -0.39 -0.92 -5.46
N ILE A 126 -0.73 -2.18 -5.72
CA ILE A 126 -0.40 -2.88 -6.95
C ILE A 126 -1.54 -2.92 -7.96
N ALA A 127 -2.58 -2.12 -7.78
CA ALA A 127 -3.77 -2.15 -8.64
C ALA A 127 -3.45 -1.94 -10.13
N GLY A 128 -2.43 -1.11 -10.44
CA GLY A 128 -2.01 -0.87 -11.82
C GLY A 128 -1.15 -1.99 -12.42
N VAL A 129 -0.39 -2.71 -11.58
CA VAL A 129 0.67 -3.63 -12.04
C VAL A 129 0.36 -5.10 -11.82
N ALA A 130 -0.71 -5.44 -11.11
CA ALA A 130 -1.04 -6.83 -10.77
C ALA A 130 -1.49 -7.68 -11.97
N LYS A 131 -1.93 -7.04 -13.06
CA LYS A 131 -2.48 -7.74 -14.24
C LYS A 131 -1.97 -7.14 -15.53
N ASN A 132 -1.53 -8.01 -16.45
CA ASN A 132 -1.20 -7.64 -17.83
C ASN A 132 -2.39 -7.83 -18.76
N THR A 133 -2.43 -7.00 -19.82
CA THR A 133 -3.15 -7.31 -21.06
C THR A 133 -2.25 -8.11 -21.98
N GLU A 134 -2.83 -8.97 -22.82
CA GLU A 134 -2.08 -9.77 -23.78
C GLU A 134 -1.31 -8.86 -24.75
N THR A 135 -0.02 -9.18 -24.93
CA THR A 135 0.87 -8.56 -25.92
C THR A 135 1.62 -9.66 -26.64
N THR A 136 2.38 -9.32 -27.70
CA THR A 136 3.22 -10.28 -28.44
C THR A 136 4.19 -11.07 -27.52
N PHE A 137 4.58 -10.50 -26.37
CA PHE A 137 5.58 -11.07 -25.46
C PHE A 137 5.04 -11.40 -24.07
N SER A 138 3.76 -11.12 -23.78
CA SER A 138 3.16 -11.32 -22.48
C SER A 138 1.76 -11.89 -22.61
N ARG A 139 1.47 -12.97 -21.85
CA ARG A 139 0.12 -13.52 -21.75
C ARG A 139 -0.77 -12.65 -20.85
N ASN A 140 -2.06 -12.66 -21.15
CA ASN A 140 -3.04 -12.05 -20.29
C ASN A 140 -3.10 -12.78 -18.93
N GLY A 141 -3.00 -12.06 -17.82
CA GLY A 141 -3.06 -12.66 -16.49
C GLY A 141 -2.32 -11.90 -15.42
N ALA A 142 -2.09 -12.57 -14.29
CA ALA A 142 -1.32 -12.04 -13.17
C ALA A 142 0.15 -11.85 -13.57
N THR A 143 0.72 -10.73 -13.13
CA THR A 143 2.13 -10.38 -13.40
C THR A 143 3.10 -10.99 -12.42
N ALA A 144 2.62 -11.43 -11.25
CA ALA A 144 3.44 -11.76 -10.09
C ALA A 144 4.34 -10.59 -9.61
N TRP A 145 3.96 -9.34 -9.90
CA TRP A 145 4.70 -8.16 -9.43
C TRP A 145 4.90 -8.24 -7.90
N GLY A 146 6.10 -7.94 -7.47
CA GLY A 146 6.49 -7.97 -6.06
C GLY A 146 7.14 -9.28 -5.61
N VAL A 147 6.98 -10.38 -6.35
CA VAL A 147 7.56 -11.68 -5.95
C VAL A 147 9.08 -11.60 -5.93
N VAL A 148 9.69 -11.06 -6.98
CA VAL A 148 11.16 -10.99 -7.08
C VAL A 148 11.71 -9.96 -6.10
N SER A 149 11.14 -8.77 -6.06
CA SER A 149 11.63 -7.70 -5.16
C SER A 149 11.49 -8.07 -3.68
N LEU A 150 10.38 -8.68 -3.26
CA LEU A 150 10.22 -9.12 -1.88
C LEU A 150 11.17 -10.27 -1.53
N PHE A 151 11.36 -11.24 -2.42
CA PHE A 151 12.31 -12.33 -2.21
C PHE A 151 13.74 -11.79 -2.06
N GLU A 152 14.18 -10.92 -2.98
CA GLU A 152 15.51 -10.31 -2.93
C GLU A 152 15.68 -9.41 -1.69
N TYR A 153 14.63 -8.67 -1.31
CA TYR A 153 14.63 -7.87 -0.10
C TYR A 153 14.83 -8.75 1.15
N LEU A 154 14.08 -9.83 1.28
CA LEU A 154 14.23 -10.76 2.40
C LEU A 154 15.61 -11.39 2.43
N ARG A 155 16.17 -11.76 1.27
CA ARG A 155 17.51 -12.33 1.17
C ARG A 155 18.62 -11.35 1.60
N GLU A 156 18.46 -10.04 1.30
CA GLU A 156 19.46 -9.01 1.58
C GLU A 156 19.37 -8.47 3.03
N PHE A 157 18.16 -8.43 3.63
CA PHE A 157 17.88 -7.69 4.87
C PHE A 157 17.20 -8.49 6.00
N SER A 158 17.05 -9.81 5.89
CA SER A 158 16.50 -10.67 6.97
C SER A 158 17.53 -11.08 8.01
#